data_3e11a11a7d8812ca7b083327363d420f
#
_entry.id   3e11a11a7d8812ca7b083327363d420f
#
_cell.length_a   1.000
_cell.length_b   1.000
_cell.length_c   1.000
_cell.angle_alpha   90.00
_cell.angle_beta   90.00
_cell.angle_gamma   90.00
#
_symmetry.space_group_name_H-M   'P 1'
#
loop_
_entity.id
_entity.type
_entity.pdbx_description
1 polymer ?
#
loop_
_entity_poly.entity_id
_entity_poly.type
_entity_poly.pdbx_seq_one_letter_code
_entity_poly.pdbx_strand_id
1 'polypeptide(L)'
;MTRLLLILLVCFTTPSFAQSTFKKVLFLGNSITKHSPKADIDWSGNWGMAASSEAKDYVHVFTASLTQKQGSTPEILVKNIADFERAHQGYDFAAKVKEAIDFQADLIVLAIGENVPALKTTEEKAKLQEAVTKLLTTLKADRKPTILVRSCFWANAAKDEALSGACDAVSGIYVDLSALGADKSLYGRAEREFKHAGVANHPGDKGMAAIAATLMKALSR
;
A
#
# COMPACT_ATOMS: atom_id res chain seq x y z
N MET A 1 -44.60 -25.91 -51.50
CA MET A 1 -44.79 -25.29 -50.14
C MET A 1 -43.43 -25.23 -49.43
N THR A 2 -42.75 -24.09 -49.57
CA THR A 2 -41.39 -23.91 -49.02
C THR A 2 -41.50 -23.25 -47.64
N ARG A 3 -41.13 -23.97 -46.60
CA ARG A 3 -41.15 -23.41 -45.21
C ARG A 3 -39.86 -22.62 -44.99
N LEU A 4 -40.02 -21.31 -44.80
CA LEU A 4 -38.97 -20.37 -44.44
C LEU A 4 -38.71 -20.51 -42.91
N LEU A 5 -37.52 -20.98 -42.52
CA LEU A 5 -37.08 -21.13 -41.12
C LEU A 5 -36.44 -19.81 -40.70
N LEU A 6 -37.15 -19.02 -39.87
CA LEU A 6 -36.62 -17.77 -39.29
C LEU A 6 -35.75 -18.10 -38.10
N ILE A 7 -34.42 -17.96 -38.25
CA ILE A 7 -33.45 -18.12 -37.15
C ILE A 7 -33.39 -16.78 -36.39
N LEU A 8 -33.94 -16.75 -35.17
CA LEU A 8 -33.87 -15.59 -34.27
C LEU A 8 -32.47 -15.58 -33.59
N LEU A 9 -31.63 -14.63 -34.01
CA LEU A 9 -30.30 -14.42 -33.40
C LEU A 9 -30.47 -13.64 -32.10
N VAL A 10 -30.46 -14.31 -30.94
CA VAL A 10 -30.52 -13.66 -29.64
C VAL A 10 -29.09 -13.19 -29.27
N CYS A 11 -28.85 -11.88 -29.44
CA CYS A 11 -27.61 -11.27 -28.93
C CYS A 11 -27.66 -11.15 -27.39
N PHE A 12 -26.96 -12.02 -26.71
CA PHE A 12 -26.69 -11.86 -25.28
C PHE A 12 -25.67 -10.72 -25.06
N THR A 13 -26.16 -9.54 -24.71
CA THR A 13 -25.27 -8.49 -24.19
C THR A 13 -24.88 -8.84 -22.76
N THR A 14 -23.68 -9.37 -22.57
CA THR A 14 -23.10 -9.50 -21.23
C THR A 14 -22.88 -8.09 -20.66
N PRO A 15 -23.36 -7.78 -19.44
CA PRO A 15 -23.03 -6.51 -18.82
C PRO A 15 -21.52 -6.43 -18.61
N SER A 16 -20.88 -5.53 -19.33
CA SER A 16 -19.48 -5.16 -19.06
C SER A 16 -19.48 -4.38 -17.75
N PHE A 17 -19.08 -5.03 -16.65
CA PHE A 17 -18.77 -4.29 -15.42
C PHE A 17 -17.62 -3.35 -15.76
N ALA A 18 -17.89 -2.05 -15.79
CA ALA A 18 -16.87 -1.04 -15.97
C ALA A 18 -15.84 -1.21 -14.84
N GLN A 19 -14.67 -1.73 -15.18
CA GLN A 19 -13.57 -1.88 -14.23
C GLN A 19 -13.15 -0.47 -13.81
N SER A 20 -13.16 -0.19 -12.51
CA SER A 20 -12.74 1.11 -11.97
C SER A 20 -11.31 1.42 -12.42
N THR A 21 -11.12 2.53 -13.12
CA THR A 21 -9.81 3.00 -13.56
C THR A 21 -9.29 4.00 -12.57
N PHE A 22 -8.16 3.71 -11.95
CA PHE A 22 -7.48 4.61 -11.03
C PHE A 22 -6.53 5.52 -11.81
N LYS A 23 -6.78 6.84 -11.79
CA LYS A 23 -5.96 7.84 -12.46
C LYS A 23 -4.84 8.36 -11.58
N LYS A 24 -5.07 8.40 -10.26
CA LYS A 24 -4.14 8.93 -9.26
C LYS A 24 -4.02 7.95 -8.09
N VAL A 25 -2.81 7.46 -7.83
CA VAL A 25 -2.53 6.53 -6.73
C VAL A 25 -1.57 7.17 -5.74
N LEU A 26 -1.98 7.26 -4.49
CA LEU A 26 -1.16 7.74 -3.38
C LEU A 26 -0.61 6.56 -2.59
N PHE A 27 0.70 6.51 -2.45
CA PHE A 27 1.38 5.57 -1.55
C PHE A 27 1.95 6.34 -0.35
N LEU A 28 1.45 6.05 0.83
CA LEU A 28 1.99 6.55 2.10
C LEU A 28 2.57 5.39 2.89
N GLY A 29 3.83 5.50 3.27
CA GLY A 29 4.48 4.43 4.02
C GLY A 29 5.77 4.87 4.70
N ASN A 30 6.65 3.93 4.90
CA ASN A 30 7.94 4.12 5.54
C ASN A 30 9.09 3.67 4.62
N SER A 31 10.19 3.17 5.19
CA SER A 31 11.37 2.71 4.44
C SER A 31 11.06 1.60 3.43
N ILE A 32 10.04 0.75 3.67
CA ILE A 32 9.62 -0.28 2.71
C ILE A 32 8.99 0.36 1.47
N THR A 33 8.33 1.51 1.62
CA THR A 33 7.68 2.24 0.52
C THR A 33 8.66 3.14 -0.23
N LYS A 34 9.44 3.94 0.51
CA LYS A 34 10.44 4.84 -0.03
C LYS A 34 11.45 5.22 1.05
N HIS A 35 12.74 5.18 0.73
CA HIS A 35 13.78 5.69 1.60
C HIS A 35 14.82 6.45 0.78
N SER A 36 15.10 7.68 1.16
CA SER A 36 16.14 8.50 0.54
C SER A 36 17.54 7.93 0.79
N PRO A 37 18.54 8.27 -0.04
CA PRO A 37 19.91 7.85 0.20
C PRO A 37 20.38 8.18 1.62
N LYS A 38 21.12 7.25 2.24
CA LYS A 38 21.64 7.37 3.60
C LYS A 38 22.96 6.64 3.74
N ALA A 39 24.05 7.39 3.74
CA ALA A 39 25.40 6.85 3.64
C ALA A 39 25.83 6.00 4.85
N ASP A 40 25.36 6.36 6.07
CA ASP A 40 25.70 5.64 7.31
C ASP A 40 25.13 4.22 7.39
N ILE A 41 24.15 3.89 6.54
CA ILE A 41 23.61 2.54 6.39
C ILE A 41 23.90 1.94 5.01
N ASP A 42 24.80 2.55 4.22
CA ASP A 42 25.17 2.12 2.86
C ASP A 42 23.95 1.97 1.93
N TRP A 43 22.99 2.89 2.04
CA TRP A 43 21.82 2.94 1.19
C TRP A 43 21.90 4.13 0.22
N SER A 44 21.93 3.84 -1.08
CA SER A 44 22.03 4.85 -2.15
C SER A 44 20.72 5.07 -2.93
N GLY A 45 19.70 4.22 -2.71
CA GLY A 45 18.43 4.30 -3.42
C GLY A 45 17.52 5.43 -2.92
N ASN A 46 16.53 5.80 -3.73
CA ASN A 46 15.42 6.69 -3.35
C ASN A 46 14.07 6.01 -3.62
N TRP A 47 13.99 4.73 -3.30
CA TRP A 47 12.85 3.83 -3.48
C TRP A 47 12.70 2.92 -2.28
N GLY A 48 11.86 1.89 -2.35
CA GLY A 48 11.67 0.90 -1.28
C GLY A 48 12.98 0.25 -0.86
N MET A 49 13.36 0.44 0.42
CA MET A 49 14.64 -0.03 0.96
C MET A 49 14.81 -1.53 0.74
N ALA A 50 16.02 -1.93 0.33
CA ALA A 50 16.44 -3.27 -0.06
C ALA A 50 15.90 -3.79 -1.41
N ALA A 51 15.06 -3.07 -2.14
CA ALA A 51 14.86 -3.37 -3.56
C ALA A 51 16.12 -3.04 -4.38
N SER A 52 16.43 -3.85 -5.41
CA SER A 52 17.66 -3.68 -6.21
C SER A 52 17.64 -2.45 -7.10
N SER A 53 16.45 -1.97 -7.42
CA SER A 53 16.19 -0.75 -8.19
C SER A 53 14.78 -0.23 -7.90
N GLU A 54 14.50 0.99 -8.34
CA GLU A 54 13.17 1.59 -8.25
C GLU A 54 12.09 0.71 -8.92
N ALA A 55 12.40 0.16 -10.12
CA ALA A 55 11.48 -0.74 -10.83
C ALA A 55 11.18 -2.06 -10.10
N LYS A 56 11.91 -2.39 -9.05
CA LYS A 56 11.78 -3.62 -8.25
C LYS A 56 11.14 -3.41 -6.88
N ASP A 57 10.91 -2.15 -6.47
CA ASP A 57 10.15 -1.91 -5.24
C ASP A 57 8.66 -2.22 -5.45
N TYR A 58 7.93 -2.41 -4.34
CA TYR A 58 6.52 -2.80 -4.43
C TYR A 58 5.62 -1.72 -5.07
N VAL A 59 5.98 -0.45 -4.94
CA VAL A 59 5.22 0.68 -5.50
C VAL A 59 5.21 0.61 -7.01
N HIS A 60 6.39 0.45 -7.62
CA HIS A 60 6.55 0.41 -9.07
C HIS A 60 6.05 -0.92 -9.67
N VAL A 61 6.27 -2.06 -8.97
CA VAL A 61 5.72 -3.36 -9.38
C VAL A 61 4.18 -3.35 -9.33
N PHE A 62 3.59 -2.78 -8.27
CA PHE A 62 2.14 -2.60 -8.17
C PHE A 62 1.61 -1.70 -9.28
N THR A 63 2.24 -0.54 -9.50
CA THR A 63 1.84 0.43 -10.52
C THR A 63 1.90 -0.18 -11.94
N ALA A 64 2.95 -0.95 -12.25
CA ALA A 64 3.06 -1.66 -13.52
C ALA A 64 1.95 -2.70 -13.70
N SER A 65 1.65 -3.48 -12.66
CA SER A 65 0.57 -4.47 -12.66
C SER A 65 -0.81 -3.81 -12.83
N LEU A 66 -1.03 -2.66 -12.16
CA LEU A 66 -2.26 -1.88 -12.28
C LEU A 66 -2.39 -1.30 -13.70
N THR A 67 -1.30 -0.75 -14.27
CA THR A 67 -1.24 -0.25 -15.64
C THR A 67 -1.62 -1.34 -16.64
N GLN A 68 -1.03 -2.54 -16.50
CA GLN A 68 -1.36 -3.68 -17.35
C GLN A 68 -2.84 -4.07 -17.25
N LYS A 69 -3.39 -4.08 -16.02
CA LYS A 69 -4.78 -4.46 -15.76
C LYS A 69 -5.77 -3.47 -16.32
N GLN A 70 -5.54 -2.16 -16.19
CA GLN A 70 -6.49 -1.11 -16.58
C GLN A 70 -6.22 -0.48 -17.95
N GLY A 71 -5.09 -0.79 -18.60
CA GLY A 71 -4.71 -0.27 -19.92
C GLY A 71 -4.21 1.18 -19.93
N SER A 72 -4.02 1.80 -18.75
CA SER A 72 -3.52 3.18 -18.61
C SER A 72 -2.65 3.32 -17.37
N THR A 73 -1.58 4.12 -17.47
CA THR A 73 -0.66 4.36 -16.34
C THR A 73 -1.22 5.46 -15.43
N PRO A 74 -1.41 5.20 -14.13
CA PRO A 74 -1.81 6.24 -13.19
C PRO A 74 -0.67 7.21 -12.90
N GLU A 75 -1.01 8.44 -12.55
CA GLU A 75 -0.10 9.33 -11.83
C GLU A 75 0.09 8.80 -10.41
N ILE A 76 1.33 8.76 -9.91
CA ILE A 76 1.62 8.30 -8.54
C ILE A 76 2.24 9.39 -7.70
N LEU A 77 1.85 9.45 -6.42
CA LEU A 77 2.54 10.21 -5.39
C LEU A 77 3.00 9.25 -4.30
N VAL A 78 4.31 9.26 -4.01
CA VAL A 78 4.93 8.33 -3.04
C VAL A 78 5.60 9.13 -1.93
N LYS A 79 5.14 8.96 -0.69
CA LYS A 79 5.69 9.67 0.47
C LYS A 79 6.07 8.71 1.60
N ASN A 80 7.24 8.95 2.17
CA ASN A 80 7.63 8.36 3.44
C ASN A 80 7.07 9.24 4.57
N ILE A 81 6.25 8.65 5.42
CA ILE A 81 5.63 9.28 6.60
C ILE A 81 6.03 8.57 7.90
N ALA A 82 7.26 8.07 7.97
CA ALA A 82 7.76 7.42 9.18
C ALA A 82 7.83 8.39 10.39
N ASP A 83 7.81 9.70 10.18
CA ASP A 83 7.65 10.70 11.23
C ASP A 83 6.24 10.64 11.86
N PHE A 84 5.20 10.39 11.07
CA PHE A 84 3.87 10.10 11.58
C PHE A 84 3.86 8.85 12.47
N GLU A 85 4.47 7.76 12.03
CA GLU A 85 4.52 6.52 12.82
C GLU A 85 5.14 6.74 14.20
N ARG A 86 6.24 7.52 14.26
CA ARG A 86 6.99 7.79 15.51
C ARG A 86 6.28 8.77 16.44
N ALA A 87 5.47 9.67 15.89
CA ALA A 87 4.86 10.77 16.64
C ALA A 87 3.40 11.03 16.21
N HIS A 88 2.61 9.95 16.02
CA HIS A 88 1.23 10.04 15.55
C HIS A 88 0.31 10.84 16.46
N GLN A 89 0.62 10.92 17.76
CA GLN A 89 -0.09 11.78 18.69
C GLN A 89 0.32 13.24 18.47
N GLY A 90 -0.64 14.12 18.13
CA GLY A 90 -0.36 15.53 17.87
C GLY A 90 0.29 15.83 16.51
N TYR A 91 0.27 14.88 15.57
CA TYR A 91 0.83 15.08 14.24
C TYR A 91 0.10 16.19 13.47
N ASP A 92 0.86 17.11 12.92
CA ASP A 92 0.34 18.24 12.14
C ASP A 92 0.01 17.80 10.70
N PHE A 93 -1.22 17.33 10.49
CA PHE A 93 -1.66 16.89 9.18
C PHE A 93 -1.69 18.03 8.15
N ALA A 94 -2.06 19.27 8.57
CA ALA A 94 -2.20 20.38 7.65
C ALA A 94 -0.86 20.71 6.94
N ALA A 95 0.23 20.72 7.70
CA ALA A 95 1.55 21.00 7.15
C ALA A 95 2.19 19.77 6.50
N LYS A 96 2.09 18.59 7.14
CA LYS A 96 2.88 17.42 6.78
C LYS A 96 2.31 16.60 5.63
N VAL A 97 0.99 16.57 5.45
CA VAL A 97 0.35 15.79 4.38
C VAL A 97 -0.43 16.64 3.37
N LYS A 98 -0.21 17.96 3.37
CA LYS A 98 -0.88 18.87 2.45
C LYS A 98 -0.76 18.43 0.98
N GLU A 99 0.43 18.09 0.53
CA GLU A 99 0.66 17.60 -0.84
C GLU A 99 -0.16 16.33 -1.15
N ALA A 100 -0.28 15.41 -0.19
CA ALA A 100 -1.08 14.19 -0.35
C ALA A 100 -2.59 14.49 -0.39
N ILE A 101 -3.05 15.50 0.34
CA ILE A 101 -4.45 15.98 0.28
C ILE A 101 -4.71 16.63 -1.07
N ASP A 102 -3.85 17.55 -1.51
CA ASP A 102 -3.97 18.27 -2.78
C ASP A 102 -3.88 17.35 -4.00
N PHE A 103 -3.18 16.23 -3.87
CA PHE A 103 -3.05 15.22 -4.91
C PHE A 103 -4.38 14.57 -5.29
N GLN A 104 -5.33 14.48 -4.38
CA GLN A 104 -6.68 13.96 -4.61
C GLN A 104 -6.70 12.56 -5.25
N ALA A 105 -6.03 11.59 -4.65
CA ALA A 105 -5.92 10.22 -5.16
C ALA A 105 -7.27 9.50 -5.31
N ASP A 106 -7.39 8.64 -6.32
CA ASP A 106 -8.52 7.71 -6.51
C ASP A 106 -8.30 6.41 -5.73
N LEU A 107 -7.03 6.06 -5.55
CA LEU A 107 -6.58 4.93 -4.75
C LEU A 107 -5.53 5.40 -3.74
N ILE A 108 -5.72 5.06 -2.48
CA ILE A 108 -4.79 5.33 -1.38
C ILE A 108 -4.26 4.00 -0.86
N VAL A 109 -2.95 3.82 -0.86
CA VAL A 109 -2.26 2.68 -0.25
C VAL A 109 -1.52 3.17 1.00
N LEU A 110 -2.01 2.80 2.18
CA LEU A 110 -1.36 3.09 3.46
C LEU A 110 -0.56 1.87 3.91
N ALA A 111 0.76 2.06 4.05
CA ALA A 111 1.75 1.00 4.29
C ALA A 111 2.67 1.36 5.46
N ILE A 112 2.13 1.39 6.67
CA ILE A 112 2.77 1.84 7.91
C ILE A 112 2.67 0.79 9.02
N GLY A 113 3.28 1.09 10.17
CA GLY A 113 3.22 0.31 11.41
C GLY A 113 4.61 -0.05 11.94
N GLU A 114 5.58 -0.23 11.06
CA GLU A 114 6.91 -0.73 11.42
C GLU A 114 7.66 0.21 12.38
N ASN A 115 7.52 1.53 12.22
CA ASN A 115 8.20 2.52 13.08
C ASN A 115 7.32 3.03 14.24
N VAL A 116 6.08 2.56 14.36
CA VAL A 116 5.25 2.85 15.53
C VAL A 116 5.95 2.27 16.77
N PRO A 117 6.08 3.01 17.89
CA PRO A 117 6.57 2.47 19.15
C PRO A 117 5.77 1.25 19.62
N ALA A 118 6.33 0.45 20.51
CA ALA A 118 5.63 -0.69 21.08
C ALA A 118 4.34 -0.22 21.80
N LEU A 119 3.22 -0.80 21.44
CA LEU A 119 1.93 -0.53 22.07
C LEU A 119 1.75 -1.51 23.25
N LYS A 120 1.81 -0.98 24.45
CA LYS A 120 1.77 -1.77 25.70
C LYS A 120 0.39 -1.82 26.34
N THR A 121 -0.47 -0.87 26.00
CA THR A 121 -1.79 -0.72 26.60
C THR A 121 -2.89 -0.63 25.54
N THR A 122 -4.13 -0.93 25.95
CA THR A 122 -5.31 -0.75 25.09
C THR A 122 -5.49 0.73 24.69
N GLU A 123 -5.12 1.65 25.58
CA GLU A 123 -5.18 3.10 25.30
C GLU A 123 -4.21 3.51 24.20
N GLU A 124 -2.95 3.04 24.25
CA GLU A 124 -1.97 3.30 23.19
C GLU A 124 -2.42 2.75 21.84
N LYS A 125 -3.02 1.55 21.82
CA LYS A 125 -3.62 0.96 20.63
C LYS A 125 -4.77 1.83 20.09
N ALA A 126 -5.67 2.28 20.95
CA ALA A 126 -6.78 3.14 20.57
C ALA A 126 -6.30 4.49 20.01
N LYS A 127 -5.27 5.10 20.60
CA LYS A 127 -4.65 6.34 20.10
C LYS A 127 -4.03 6.18 18.72
N LEU A 128 -3.37 5.06 18.46
CA LEU A 128 -2.87 4.76 17.10
C LEU A 128 -4.02 4.63 16.11
N GLN A 129 -5.04 3.84 16.44
CA GLN A 129 -6.22 3.65 15.60
C GLN A 129 -6.88 5.00 15.27
N GLU A 130 -7.10 5.85 16.28
CA GLU A 130 -7.69 7.19 16.10
C GLU A 130 -6.83 8.06 15.18
N ALA A 131 -5.51 8.10 15.38
CA ALA A 131 -4.60 8.89 14.57
C ALA A 131 -4.58 8.42 13.10
N VAL A 132 -4.58 7.12 12.86
CA VAL A 132 -4.65 6.54 11.50
C VAL A 132 -6.01 6.80 10.86
N THR A 133 -7.10 6.65 11.60
CA THR A 133 -8.46 7.00 11.12
C THR A 133 -8.53 8.47 10.72
N LYS A 134 -7.98 9.37 11.54
CA LYS A 134 -7.91 10.81 11.24
C LYS A 134 -7.09 11.08 9.98
N LEU A 135 -5.93 10.43 9.81
CA LEU A 135 -5.11 10.55 8.58
C LEU A 135 -5.93 10.16 7.35
N LEU A 136 -6.53 8.96 7.36
CA LEU A 136 -7.32 8.44 6.24
C LEU A 136 -8.54 9.30 5.93
N THR A 137 -9.25 9.78 6.95
CA THR A 137 -10.40 10.68 6.80
C THR A 137 -9.98 12.01 6.18
N THR A 138 -8.84 12.57 6.62
CA THR A 138 -8.28 13.81 6.07
C THR A 138 -7.91 13.65 4.59
N LEU A 139 -7.28 12.54 4.21
CA LEU A 139 -6.92 12.24 2.83
C LEU A 139 -8.13 11.97 1.94
N LYS A 140 -9.13 11.32 2.50
CA LYS A 140 -10.41 11.04 1.79
C LYS A 140 -11.19 12.34 1.53
N ALA A 141 -11.20 13.28 2.49
CA ALA A 141 -12.04 14.48 2.46
C ALA A 141 -13.51 14.12 2.11
N ASP A 142 -14.15 14.86 1.23
CA ASP A 142 -15.53 14.60 0.77
C ASP A 142 -15.61 13.61 -0.40
N ARG A 143 -14.50 12.94 -0.73
CA ARG A 143 -14.41 12.00 -1.85
C ARG A 143 -14.54 10.54 -1.40
N LYS A 144 -14.62 9.64 -2.35
CA LYS A 144 -14.74 8.19 -2.12
C LYS A 144 -13.60 7.42 -2.81
N PRO A 145 -12.31 7.70 -2.45
CA PRO A 145 -11.23 6.91 -2.99
C PRO A 145 -11.33 5.46 -2.50
N THR A 146 -10.80 4.53 -3.27
CA THR A 146 -10.50 3.19 -2.75
C THR A 146 -9.33 3.31 -1.78
N ILE A 147 -9.41 2.68 -0.62
CA ILE A 147 -8.37 2.73 0.41
C ILE A 147 -7.90 1.31 0.71
N LEU A 148 -6.60 1.05 0.52
CA LEU A 148 -5.93 -0.15 0.97
C LEU A 148 -5.09 0.19 2.20
N VAL A 149 -5.23 -0.57 3.28
CA VAL A 149 -4.36 -0.51 4.45
C VAL A 149 -3.73 -1.87 4.65
N ARG A 150 -2.39 -1.97 4.60
CA ARG A 150 -1.71 -3.23 4.87
C ARG A 150 -1.33 -3.38 6.34
N SER A 151 -1.24 -4.62 6.81
CA SER A 151 -0.59 -4.94 8.08
C SER A 151 0.90 -4.59 8.05
N CYS A 152 1.56 -4.59 9.20
CA CYS A 152 3.02 -4.56 9.25
C CYS A 152 3.59 -5.73 8.43
N PHE A 153 4.72 -5.50 7.74
CA PHE A 153 5.47 -6.59 7.10
C PHE A 153 6.04 -7.54 8.16
N TRP A 154 6.61 -6.99 9.23
CA TRP A 154 6.94 -7.76 10.43
C TRP A 154 5.75 -7.75 11.37
N ALA A 155 4.97 -8.82 11.34
CA ALA A 155 3.70 -8.94 12.05
C ALA A 155 3.77 -8.47 13.51
N ASN A 156 2.80 -7.63 13.91
CA ASN A 156 2.65 -7.13 15.27
C ASN A 156 1.16 -6.98 15.60
N ALA A 157 0.62 -7.93 16.36
CA ALA A 157 -0.83 -8.03 16.60
C ALA A 157 -1.46 -6.70 17.07
N ALA A 158 -0.84 -6.01 18.05
CA ALA A 158 -1.42 -4.77 18.58
C ALA A 158 -1.48 -3.63 17.55
N LYS A 159 -0.44 -3.50 16.71
CA LYS A 159 -0.39 -2.50 15.65
C LYS A 159 -1.34 -2.89 14.51
N ASP A 160 -1.33 -4.15 14.11
CA ASP A 160 -2.13 -4.68 13.02
C ASP A 160 -3.63 -4.59 13.33
N GLU A 161 -4.05 -4.84 14.58
CA GLU A 161 -5.42 -4.59 15.06
C GLU A 161 -5.82 -3.11 14.96
N ALA A 162 -4.93 -2.19 15.39
CA ALA A 162 -5.20 -0.75 15.30
C ALA A 162 -5.32 -0.28 13.83
N LEU A 163 -4.46 -0.79 12.95
CA LEU A 163 -4.51 -0.50 11.51
C LEU A 163 -5.78 -1.06 10.85
N SER A 164 -6.16 -2.30 11.21
CA SER A 164 -7.41 -2.91 10.74
C SER A 164 -8.63 -2.12 11.20
N GLY A 165 -8.70 -1.76 12.48
CA GLY A 165 -9.81 -0.96 13.00
C GLY A 165 -9.91 0.44 12.38
N ALA A 166 -8.78 1.07 12.06
CA ALA A 166 -8.77 2.34 11.34
C ALA A 166 -9.22 2.17 9.87
N CYS A 167 -8.84 1.08 9.23
CA CYS A 167 -9.28 0.71 7.89
C CYS A 167 -10.80 0.53 7.82
N ASP A 168 -11.36 -0.21 8.76
CA ASP A 168 -12.81 -0.46 8.87
C ASP A 168 -13.60 0.85 9.07
N ALA A 169 -13.06 1.76 9.91
CA ALA A 169 -13.69 3.05 10.19
C ALA A 169 -13.86 3.95 8.95
N VAL A 170 -13.07 3.73 7.90
CA VAL A 170 -13.17 4.46 6.63
C VAL A 170 -13.73 3.61 5.49
N SER A 171 -14.20 2.40 5.77
CA SER A 171 -14.67 1.41 4.79
C SER A 171 -13.59 1.05 3.76
N GLY A 172 -12.35 0.91 4.22
CA GLY A 172 -11.20 0.50 3.42
C GLY A 172 -11.11 -1.02 3.27
N ILE A 173 -10.10 -1.47 2.54
CA ILE A 173 -9.75 -2.87 2.35
C ILE A 173 -8.47 -3.16 3.14
N TYR A 174 -8.56 -3.98 4.18
CA TYR A 174 -7.40 -4.41 4.94
C TYR A 174 -6.68 -5.56 4.27
N VAL A 175 -5.36 -5.50 4.21
CA VAL A 175 -4.50 -6.46 3.50
C VAL A 175 -3.46 -7.04 4.47
N ASP A 176 -3.65 -8.28 4.87
CA ASP A 176 -2.72 -8.98 5.76
C ASP A 176 -1.47 -9.45 5.00
N LEU A 177 -0.30 -9.05 5.48
CA LEU A 177 1.03 -9.45 4.99
C LEU A 177 1.78 -10.37 5.96
N SER A 178 1.18 -10.81 7.05
CA SER A 178 1.85 -11.57 8.11
C SER A 178 2.60 -12.80 7.60
N ALA A 179 2.00 -13.52 6.64
CA ALA A 179 2.64 -14.68 5.99
C ALA A 179 3.91 -14.29 5.21
N LEU A 180 3.94 -13.11 4.58
CA LEU A 180 5.11 -12.63 3.84
C LEU A 180 6.26 -12.31 4.78
N GLY A 181 5.98 -11.61 5.88
CA GLY A 181 6.99 -11.28 6.89
C GLY A 181 7.55 -12.50 7.63
N ALA A 182 6.82 -13.60 7.68
CA ALA A 182 7.31 -14.86 8.23
C ALA A 182 8.28 -15.59 7.29
N ASP A 183 8.16 -15.40 5.98
CA ASP A 183 9.01 -16.04 4.97
C ASP A 183 10.35 -15.32 4.83
N LYS A 184 11.42 -15.93 5.36
CA LYS A 184 12.79 -15.35 5.34
C LYS A 184 13.39 -15.30 3.94
N SER A 185 12.88 -16.05 2.97
CA SER A 185 13.34 -15.99 1.57
C SER A 185 12.95 -14.70 0.85
N LEU A 186 12.00 -13.93 1.41
CA LEU A 186 11.52 -12.66 0.89
C LEU A 186 12.33 -11.44 1.38
N TYR A 187 13.31 -11.67 2.25
CA TYR A 187 14.16 -10.60 2.79
C TYR A 187 15.33 -10.30 1.85
N GLY A 188 15.79 -9.04 1.82
CA GLY A 188 16.91 -8.61 1.00
C GLY A 188 18.17 -9.47 1.20
N ARG A 189 18.48 -9.84 2.44
CA ARG A 189 19.62 -10.72 2.78
C ARG A 189 19.57 -12.12 2.16
N ALA A 190 18.42 -12.58 1.71
CA ALA A 190 18.30 -13.86 1.02
C ALA A 190 18.63 -13.74 -0.48
N GLU A 191 18.70 -12.52 -1.01
CA GLU A 191 18.91 -12.26 -2.42
C GLU A 191 20.30 -11.71 -2.74
N ARG A 192 20.86 -10.91 -1.81
CA ARG A 192 22.19 -10.30 -1.97
C ARG A 192 22.80 -9.87 -0.64
N GLU A 193 24.08 -9.56 -0.66
CA GLU A 193 24.81 -9.04 0.50
C GLU A 193 24.52 -7.54 0.72
N PHE A 194 24.45 -7.14 1.98
CA PHE A 194 24.32 -5.76 2.43
C PHE A 194 25.28 -5.51 3.57
N LYS A 195 25.93 -4.35 3.60
CA LYS A 195 26.82 -3.97 4.71
C LYS A 195 26.04 -3.68 6.00
N HIS A 196 24.80 -3.20 5.88
CA HIS A 196 23.97 -2.84 7.02
C HIS A 196 22.85 -3.84 7.26
N ALA A 197 22.82 -4.49 8.41
CA ALA A 197 21.84 -5.52 8.75
C ALA A 197 20.39 -5.03 8.72
N GLY A 198 20.14 -3.77 9.08
CA GLY A 198 18.83 -3.15 8.99
C GLY A 198 18.30 -3.10 7.55
N VAL A 199 19.16 -2.71 6.60
CA VAL A 199 18.80 -2.73 5.16
C VAL A 199 18.54 -4.16 4.72
N ALA A 200 19.43 -5.09 5.03
CA ALA A 200 19.33 -6.52 4.70
C ALA A 200 18.02 -7.18 5.19
N ASN A 201 17.44 -6.66 6.26
CA ASN A 201 16.19 -7.17 6.85
C ASN A 201 14.92 -6.66 6.16
N HIS A 202 15.00 -5.66 5.29
CA HIS A 202 13.85 -5.22 4.50
C HIS A 202 13.48 -6.28 3.44
N PRO A 203 12.25 -6.22 2.88
CA PRO A 203 11.87 -7.06 1.75
C PRO A 203 12.83 -6.86 0.57
N GLY A 204 13.40 -7.93 0.02
CA GLY A 204 14.15 -7.91 -1.23
C GLY A 204 13.22 -7.83 -2.45
N ASP A 205 13.75 -7.99 -3.65
CA ASP A 205 12.94 -7.91 -4.89
C ASP A 205 11.77 -8.89 -4.88
N LYS A 206 11.98 -10.12 -4.38
CA LYS A 206 10.91 -11.13 -4.23
C LYS A 206 9.87 -10.69 -3.21
N GLY A 207 10.32 -10.14 -2.08
CA GLY A 207 9.44 -9.64 -1.03
C GLY A 207 8.61 -8.45 -1.50
N MET A 208 9.22 -7.52 -2.22
CA MET A 208 8.54 -6.39 -2.83
C MET A 208 7.50 -6.82 -3.86
N ALA A 209 7.85 -7.77 -4.73
CA ALA A 209 6.90 -8.34 -5.70
C ALA A 209 5.73 -9.06 -5.01
N ALA A 210 5.99 -9.79 -3.91
CA ALA A 210 4.95 -10.46 -3.13
C ALA A 210 3.99 -9.46 -2.44
N ILE A 211 4.50 -8.35 -1.90
CA ILE A 211 3.69 -7.26 -1.36
C ILE A 211 2.79 -6.69 -2.46
N ALA A 212 3.36 -6.34 -3.62
CA ALA A 212 2.62 -5.79 -4.75
C ALA A 212 1.51 -6.74 -5.22
N ALA A 213 1.81 -8.02 -5.37
CA ALA A 213 0.84 -9.04 -5.79
C ALA A 213 -0.31 -9.19 -4.77
N THR A 214 0.00 -9.13 -3.47
CA THR A 214 -1.01 -9.23 -2.41
C THR A 214 -1.95 -8.03 -2.41
N LEU A 215 -1.42 -6.82 -2.58
CA LEU A 215 -2.21 -5.59 -2.73
C LEU A 215 -3.08 -5.62 -4.00
N MET A 216 -2.53 -6.06 -5.14
CA MET A 216 -3.28 -6.21 -6.40
C MET A 216 -4.43 -7.21 -6.28
N LYS A 217 -4.21 -8.33 -5.58
CA LYS A 217 -5.25 -9.34 -5.32
C LYS A 217 -6.40 -8.76 -4.49
N ALA A 218 -6.10 -7.89 -3.53
CA ALA A 218 -7.12 -7.23 -2.70
C ALA A 218 -8.03 -6.29 -3.51
N LEU A 219 -7.50 -5.61 -4.54
CA LEU A 219 -8.27 -4.77 -5.46
C LEU A 219 -9.18 -5.55 -6.42
N SER A 220 -9.06 -6.87 -6.48
CA SER A 220 -9.79 -7.70 -7.45
C SER A 220 -10.98 -8.43 -6.80
N ARG A 221 -11.22 -8.18 -5.51
CA ARG A 221 -12.35 -8.73 -4.75
C ARG A 221 -13.51 -7.76 -4.75
#